data_b8ac00a2ed2188ad0c2a6985a2b3e9d0
#
_entry.id   b8ac00a2ed2188ad0c2a6985a2b3e9d0
#
_cell.length_a   1.000
_cell.length_b   1.000
_cell.length_c   1.000
_cell.angle_alpha   90.00
_cell.angle_beta   90.00
_cell.angle_gamma   90.00
#
_symmetry.space_group_name_H-M   'P 1'
#
loop_
_entity.id
_entity.type
_entity.pdbx_description
1 polymer ?
#
loop_
_entity_poly.entity_id
_entity_poly.type
_entity_poly.pdbx_seq_one_letter_code
_entity_poly.pdbx_strand_id
1 'polypeptide(L)'
;MIIKSFNLNEIKNTKSDFFSFHGENQGQKEDIIAGYSAGADDYLVKPFDTDVLLYKIQAIIGRNLADVEEEPDEIEIGVFTFKPKIRQLIYQEDVTRLSPKECDLLKLLAAHKNQLLPRSKALLKIWKEDNYFTGRSMDVYVAKLRKYLKVDPSLRIENVHGEGFRLVQE
;
A
#
# COMPACT_ATOMS: atom_id res chain seq x y z
N MET A 1 10.61 -25.34 -14.16
CA MET A 1 9.88 -24.15 -14.64
C MET A 1 10.77 -22.94 -14.38
N ILE A 2 11.37 -22.39 -15.44
CA ILE A 2 12.38 -21.33 -15.35
C ILE A 2 11.61 -20.02 -15.18
N ILE A 3 11.63 -19.46 -13.97
CA ILE A 3 11.18 -18.08 -13.76
C ILE A 3 12.35 -17.19 -14.21
N LYS A 4 12.26 -16.64 -15.42
CA LYS A 4 13.22 -15.66 -15.93
C LYS A 4 13.20 -14.45 -15.01
N SER A 5 14.37 -13.95 -14.65
CA SER A 5 14.53 -12.64 -14.01
C SER A 5 14.00 -11.58 -14.98
N PHE A 6 12.89 -10.96 -14.63
CA PHE A 6 12.33 -9.86 -15.41
C PHE A 6 13.08 -8.56 -15.08
N ASN A 7 13.50 -7.87 -16.12
CA ASN A 7 14.18 -6.58 -16.04
C ASN A 7 13.13 -5.48 -15.79
N LEU A 8 13.34 -4.64 -14.77
CA LEU A 8 12.45 -3.55 -14.34
C LEU A 8 12.03 -2.58 -15.46
N ASN A 9 12.76 -2.54 -16.58
CA ASN A 9 12.46 -1.65 -17.71
C ASN A 9 11.37 -2.19 -18.64
N GLU A 10 11.03 -3.48 -18.61
CA GLU A 10 10.01 -4.09 -19.47
C GLU A 10 8.58 -3.94 -18.88
N ILE A 11 8.46 -3.70 -17.58
CA ILE A 11 7.18 -3.62 -16.87
C ILE A 11 6.48 -2.27 -17.07
N LYS A 12 7.18 -1.24 -17.51
CA LYS A 12 6.63 0.13 -17.65
C LYS A 12 5.57 0.31 -18.75
N ASN A 13 5.36 -0.68 -19.62
CA ASN A 13 4.51 -0.53 -20.81
C ASN A 13 3.29 -1.45 -20.90
N THR A 14 3.02 -2.28 -19.91
CA THR A 14 1.85 -3.17 -19.94
C THR A 14 0.78 -2.68 -18.97
N LYS A 15 -0.34 -2.23 -19.52
CA LYS A 15 -1.61 -1.97 -18.82
C LYS A 15 -2.22 -3.30 -18.35
N SER A 16 -1.73 -3.89 -17.28
CA SER A 16 -2.43 -5.01 -16.65
C SER A 16 -2.11 -5.01 -15.16
N ASP A 17 -3.10 -5.37 -14.35
CA ASP A 17 -3.02 -5.51 -12.90
C ASP A 17 -2.11 -6.70 -12.53
N PHE A 18 -0.79 -6.57 -12.75
CA PHE A 18 0.19 -7.57 -12.41
C PHE A 18 0.68 -7.39 -10.99
N PHE A 19 0.62 -8.44 -10.22
CA PHE A 19 1.28 -8.55 -8.93
C PHE A 19 2.80 -8.60 -9.15
N SER A 20 3.54 -7.72 -8.50
CA SER A 20 4.99 -7.67 -8.59
C SER A 20 5.61 -8.32 -7.36
N PHE A 21 6.24 -9.48 -7.56
CA PHE A 21 7.10 -10.10 -6.55
C PHE A 21 8.56 -9.82 -6.90
N HIS A 22 9.30 -9.24 -5.97
CA HIS A 22 10.75 -9.11 -6.07
C HIS A 22 11.41 -10.21 -5.24
N GLY A 23 12.30 -10.99 -5.86
CA GLY A 23 13.06 -12.04 -5.18
C GLY A 23 14.53 -11.88 -5.48
N GLU A 24 15.36 -11.58 -4.48
CA GLU A 24 16.81 -11.56 -4.56
C GLU A 24 17.45 -12.51 -3.55
N ASN A 25 18.71 -12.92 -3.84
CA ASN A 25 19.44 -13.93 -3.05
C ASN A 25 19.94 -13.43 -1.69
N GLN A 26 19.80 -12.13 -1.40
CA GLN A 26 20.22 -11.55 -0.12
C GLN A 26 19.15 -10.52 0.28
N GLY A 27 18.36 -10.85 1.29
CA GLY A 27 17.36 -9.96 1.87
C GLY A 27 18.02 -8.87 2.72
N GLN A 28 18.81 -7.99 2.10
CA GLN A 28 19.27 -6.80 2.80
C GLN A 28 18.08 -5.87 3.00
N LYS A 29 18.06 -5.22 4.15
CA LYS A 29 16.98 -4.32 4.56
C LYS A 29 16.71 -3.22 3.52
N GLU A 30 17.78 -2.74 2.88
CA GLU A 30 17.75 -1.71 1.85
C GLU A 30 17.01 -2.17 0.60
N ASP A 31 17.20 -3.43 0.17
CA ASP A 31 16.57 -4.01 -1.01
C ASP A 31 15.05 -4.19 -0.78
N ILE A 32 14.67 -4.62 0.42
CA ILE A 32 13.25 -4.76 0.81
C ILE A 32 12.57 -3.38 0.77
N ILE A 33 13.21 -2.36 1.33
CA ILE A 33 12.69 -0.98 1.34
C ILE A 33 12.60 -0.44 -0.10
N ALA A 34 13.61 -0.70 -0.94
CA ALA A 34 13.61 -0.31 -2.34
C ALA A 34 12.47 -0.97 -3.12
N GLY A 35 12.22 -2.27 -2.90
CA GLY A 35 11.12 -3.01 -3.51
C GLY A 35 9.76 -2.41 -3.17
N TYR A 36 9.49 -2.14 -1.89
CA TYR A 36 8.25 -1.48 -1.47
C TYR A 36 8.17 -0.03 -1.96
N SER A 37 9.29 0.68 -2.02
CA SER A 37 9.33 2.04 -2.57
C SER A 37 9.01 2.08 -4.07
N ALA A 38 9.35 1.02 -4.80
CA ALA A 38 8.98 0.84 -6.20
C ALA A 38 7.50 0.44 -6.40
N GLY A 39 6.77 0.14 -5.31
CA GLY A 39 5.35 -0.19 -5.36
C GLY A 39 5.06 -1.70 -5.37
N ALA A 40 6.01 -2.54 -4.93
CA ALA A 40 5.76 -3.97 -4.78
C ALA A 40 4.65 -4.24 -3.75
N ASP A 41 3.75 -5.17 -4.08
CA ASP A 41 2.65 -5.58 -3.19
C ASP A 41 3.15 -6.40 -2.00
N ASP A 42 4.22 -7.17 -2.22
CA ASP A 42 4.89 -7.96 -1.19
C ASP A 42 6.33 -8.27 -1.60
N TYR A 43 7.14 -8.73 -0.63
CA TYR A 43 8.53 -9.10 -0.85
C TYR A 43 8.79 -10.53 -0.38
N LEU A 44 9.57 -11.29 -1.16
CA LEU A 44 9.90 -12.67 -0.85
C LEU A 44 11.41 -12.89 -0.98
N VAL A 45 12.07 -13.27 0.10
CA VAL A 45 13.53 -13.54 0.15
C VAL A 45 13.80 -14.96 -0.28
N LYS A 46 14.77 -15.15 -1.16
CA LYS A 46 15.28 -16.49 -1.55
C LYS A 46 16.33 -16.98 -0.55
N PRO A 47 16.35 -18.27 -0.19
CA PRO A 47 15.42 -19.32 -0.60
C PRO A 47 14.06 -19.19 0.10
N PHE A 48 12.96 -19.45 -0.61
CA PHE A 48 11.61 -19.40 -0.07
C PHE A 48 10.87 -20.73 -0.26
N ASP A 49 9.99 -21.02 0.66
CA ASP A 49 9.09 -22.15 0.59
C ASP A 49 7.95 -21.87 -0.41
N THR A 50 7.63 -22.88 -1.26
CA THR A 50 6.57 -22.76 -2.25
C THR A 50 5.20 -22.54 -1.62
N ASP A 51 4.96 -23.12 -0.44
CA ASP A 51 3.71 -22.94 0.28
C ASP A 51 3.57 -21.51 0.79
N VAL A 52 4.66 -20.90 1.27
CA VAL A 52 4.69 -19.49 1.67
C VAL A 52 4.35 -18.58 0.49
N LEU A 53 4.91 -18.87 -0.71
CA LEU A 53 4.57 -18.14 -1.93
C LEU A 53 3.07 -18.27 -2.27
N LEU A 54 2.53 -19.50 -2.21
CA LEU A 54 1.10 -19.76 -2.48
C LEU A 54 0.20 -19.02 -1.50
N TYR A 55 0.50 -19.06 -0.21
CA TYR A 55 -0.28 -18.32 0.80
C TYR A 55 -0.21 -16.81 0.59
N LYS A 56 0.95 -16.26 0.20
CA LYS A 56 1.06 -14.84 -0.12
C LYS A 56 0.25 -14.46 -1.37
N ILE A 57 0.30 -15.28 -2.42
CA ILE A 57 -0.53 -15.10 -3.62
C ILE A 57 -2.03 -15.17 -3.27
N GLN A 58 -2.45 -16.16 -2.50
CA GLN A 58 -3.85 -16.31 -2.06
C GLN A 58 -4.30 -15.12 -1.21
N ALA A 59 -3.44 -14.63 -0.30
CA ALA A 59 -3.74 -13.46 0.52
C ALA A 59 -3.90 -12.18 -0.33
N ILE A 60 -3.16 -12.04 -1.43
CA ILE A 60 -3.27 -10.91 -2.34
C ILE A 60 -4.56 -11.04 -3.20
N ILE A 61 -4.86 -12.22 -3.71
CA ILE A 61 -6.06 -12.49 -4.50
C ILE A 61 -7.32 -12.46 -3.62
N GLY A 62 -7.27 -13.05 -2.44
CA GLY A 62 -8.40 -13.13 -1.52
C GLY A 62 -8.88 -11.77 -0.98
N ARG A 63 -8.04 -10.72 -1.05
CA ARG A 63 -8.47 -9.35 -0.73
C ARG A 63 -9.56 -8.84 -1.65
N ASN A 64 -9.61 -9.34 -2.90
CA ASN A 64 -10.63 -8.95 -3.87
C ASN A 64 -11.97 -9.65 -3.67
N LEU A 65 -12.07 -10.64 -2.75
CA LEU A 65 -13.26 -11.46 -2.57
C LEU A 65 -13.91 -11.36 -1.18
N ALA A 66 -13.24 -10.79 -0.18
CA ALA A 66 -13.69 -10.87 1.22
C ALA A 66 -14.32 -9.59 1.80
N ASP A 67 -14.18 -8.45 1.16
CA ASP A 67 -14.80 -7.19 1.59
C ASP A 67 -15.91 -6.76 0.61
N VAL A 68 -17.00 -7.51 0.56
CA VAL A 68 -18.27 -7.03 -0.01
C VAL A 68 -19.06 -6.31 1.08
N GLU A 69 -18.43 -5.38 1.79
CA GLU A 69 -19.10 -4.16 2.21
C GLU A 69 -19.10 -3.27 0.97
N GLU A 70 -20.23 -2.73 0.58
CA GLU A 70 -20.33 -1.80 -0.56
C GLU A 70 -19.33 -0.66 -0.33
N GLU A 71 -18.16 -0.77 -0.97
CA GLU A 71 -17.16 0.29 -0.90
C GLU A 71 -17.77 1.54 -1.54
N PRO A 72 -17.72 2.69 -0.88
CA PRO A 72 -18.19 3.92 -1.47
C PRO A 72 -17.44 4.17 -2.78
N ASP A 73 -18.17 4.57 -3.82
CA ASP A 73 -17.57 4.86 -5.12
C ASP A 73 -16.57 6.00 -5.02
N GLU A 74 -16.86 6.97 -4.16
CA GLU A 74 -16.07 8.18 -3.94
C GLU A 74 -16.01 8.54 -2.45
N ILE A 75 -14.85 9.02 -2.00
CA ILE A 75 -14.61 9.50 -0.64
C ILE A 75 -13.96 10.89 -0.74
N GLU A 76 -14.57 11.89 -0.15
CA GLU A 76 -14.00 13.23 -0.07
C GLU A 76 -12.96 13.32 1.06
N ILE A 77 -11.72 13.72 0.71
CA ILE A 77 -10.60 13.90 1.64
C ILE A 77 -10.02 15.29 1.39
N GLY A 78 -10.45 16.28 2.16
CA GLY A 78 -10.10 17.69 1.90
C GLY A 78 -10.52 18.11 0.51
N VAL A 79 -9.58 18.61 -0.27
CA VAL A 79 -9.80 19.02 -1.67
C VAL A 79 -9.73 17.85 -2.68
N PHE A 80 -9.51 16.62 -2.21
CA PHE A 80 -9.36 15.45 -3.07
C PHE A 80 -10.64 14.63 -3.14
N THR A 81 -10.94 14.10 -4.34
CA THR A 81 -11.90 13.02 -4.53
C THR A 81 -11.12 11.71 -4.65
N PHE A 82 -11.28 10.82 -3.67
CA PHE A 82 -10.66 9.50 -3.67
C PHE A 82 -11.64 8.45 -4.16
N LYS A 83 -11.27 7.72 -5.23
CA LYS A 83 -12.05 6.62 -5.84
C LYS A 83 -11.37 5.28 -5.55
N PRO A 84 -11.73 4.59 -4.43
CA PRO A 84 -11.06 3.37 -4.00
C PRO A 84 -11.14 2.24 -5.03
N LYS A 85 -12.30 2.02 -5.65
CA LYS A 85 -12.54 0.94 -6.60
C LYS A 85 -11.59 0.94 -7.81
N ILE A 86 -11.20 2.13 -8.26
CA ILE A 86 -10.28 2.32 -9.39
C ILE A 86 -8.91 2.86 -8.94
N ARG A 87 -8.69 2.94 -7.63
CA ARG A 87 -7.42 3.35 -7.00
C ARG A 87 -6.92 4.70 -7.51
N GLN A 88 -7.80 5.71 -7.56
CA GLN A 88 -7.47 7.05 -8.00
C GLN A 88 -7.67 8.06 -6.89
N LEU A 89 -6.71 8.97 -6.76
CA LEU A 89 -6.80 10.19 -5.96
C LEU A 89 -6.78 11.38 -6.92
N ILE A 90 -7.85 12.15 -6.93
CA ILE A 90 -8.10 13.22 -7.91
C ILE A 90 -8.06 14.55 -7.19
N TYR A 91 -7.30 15.48 -7.74
CA TYR A 91 -7.26 16.88 -7.34
C TYR A 91 -7.41 17.74 -8.59
N GLN A 92 -8.52 18.46 -8.72
CA GLN A 92 -8.87 19.19 -9.94
C GLN A 92 -8.86 18.26 -11.17
N GLU A 93 -7.96 18.53 -12.14
CA GLU A 93 -7.76 17.71 -13.34
C GLU A 93 -6.66 16.64 -13.17
N ASP A 94 -5.88 16.73 -12.08
CA ASP A 94 -4.78 15.83 -11.83
C ASP A 94 -5.27 14.50 -11.21
N VAL A 95 -4.94 13.38 -11.87
CA VAL A 95 -5.28 12.04 -11.42
C VAL A 95 -4.02 11.30 -11.00
N THR A 96 -3.89 11.03 -9.70
CA THR A 96 -2.84 10.18 -9.14
C THR A 96 -3.35 8.75 -9.00
N ARG A 97 -2.71 7.79 -9.69
CA ARG A 97 -3.02 6.37 -9.54
C ARG A 97 -2.26 5.81 -8.33
N LEU A 98 -3.00 5.23 -7.40
CA LEU A 98 -2.46 4.62 -6.19
C LEU A 98 -2.14 3.14 -6.42
N SER A 99 -1.05 2.64 -5.81
CA SER A 99 -0.81 1.21 -5.68
C SER A 99 -1.85 0.58 -4.73
N PRO A 100 -2.04 -0.75 -4.76
CA PRO A 100 -2.99 -1.43 -3.87
C PRO A 100 -2.78 -1.06 -2.39
N LYS A 101 -1.54 -1.08 -1.90
CA LYS A 101 -1.20 -0.75 -0.50
C LYS A 101 -1.43 0.72 -0.15
N GLU A 102 -1.15 1.65 -1.07
CA GLU A 102 -1.46 3.07 -0.89
C GLU A 102 -2.97 3.28 -0.79
N CYS A 103 -3.73 2.64 -1.67
CA CYS A 103 -5.19 2.70 -1.67
C CYS A 103 -5.77 2.16 -0.36
N ASP A 104 -5.37 0.95 0.06
CA ASP A 104 -5.84 0.32 1.29
C ASP A 104 -5.50 1.17 2.52
N LEU A 105 -4.29 1.73 2.57
CA LEU A 105 -3.85 2.57 3.67
C LEU A 105 -4.62 3.90 3.71
N LEU A 106 -4.80 4.55 2.55
CA LEU A 106 -5.58 5.78 2.46
C LEU A 106 -7.05 5.56 2.85
N LYS A 107 -7.63 4.42 2.43
CA LYS A 107 -8.97 4.00 2.80
C LYS A 107 -9.13 3.86 4.31
N LEU A 108 -8.18 3.18 4.98
CA LEU A 108 -8.19 3.05 6.43
C LEU A 108 -8.02 4.38 7.15
N LEU A 109 -7.13 5.25 6.67
CA LEU A 109 -6.92 6.58 7.24
C LEU A 109 -8.17 7.45 7.09
N ALA A 110 -8.84 7.42 5.93
CA ALA A 110 -10.07 8.15 5.68
C ALA A 110 -11.23 7.66 6.56
N ALA A 111 -11.37 6.35 6.75
CA ALA A 111 -12.36 5.76 7.65
C ALA A 111 -12.12 6.12 9.14
N HIS A 112 -10.87 6.47 9.50
CA HIS A 112 -10.49 6.94 10.84
C HIS A 112 -10.10 8.42 10.83
N LYS A 113 -10.73 9.22 9.96
CA LYS A 113 -10.45 10.67 9.87
C LYS A 113 -10.58 11.34 11.24
N ASN A 114 -9.54 12.11 11.61
CA ASN A 114 -9.39 12.78 12.92
C ASN A 114 -9.29 11.83 14.13
N GLN A 115 -9.18 10.51 13.89
CA GLN A 115 -9.05 9.50 14.93
C GLN A 115 -7.72 8.75 14.80
N LEU A 116 -7.29 8.10 15.87
CA LEU A 116 -6.13 7.26 15.87
C LEU A 116 -6.39 5.97 15.06
N LEU A 117 -5.57 5.72 14.04
CA LEU A 117 -5.44 4.43 13.38
C LEU A 117 -4.27 3.68 14.02
N PRO A 118 -4.50 2.68 14.88
CA PRO A 118 -3.42 1.90 15.50
C PRO A 118 -2.57 1.22 14.43
N ARG A 119 -1.23 1.29 14.60
CA ARG A 119 -0.27 0.71 13.66
C ARG A 119 -0.50 -0.78 13.44
N SER A 120 -0.65 -1.55 14.53
CA SER A 120 -0.92 -2.98 14.50
C SER A 120 -2.20 -3.32 13.72
N LYS A 121 -3.27 -2.55 13.94
CA LYS A 121 -4.55 -2.72 13.21
C LYS A 121 -4.36 -2.56 11.70
N ALA A 122 -3.64 -1.52 11.28
CA ALA A 122 -3.38 -1.28 9.87
C ALA A 122 -2.47 -2.37 9.27
N LEU A 123 -1.41 -2.78 9.98
CA LEU A 123 -0.51 -3.84 9.55
C LEU A 123 -1.24 -5.16 9.38
N LEU A 124 -2.02 -5.59 10.36
CA LEU A 124 -2.79 -6.83 10.28
C LEU A 124 -3.86 -6.79 9.18
N LYS A 125 -4.52 -5.64 8.98
CA LYS A 125 -5.55 -5.52 7.95
C LYS A 125 -4.96 -5.54 6.55
N ILE A 126 -3.85 -4.83 6.29
CA ILE A 126 -3.30 -4.61 4.95
C ILE A 126 -2.21 -5.63 4.60
N TRP A 127 -1.29 -5.93 5.54
CA TRP A 127 -0.16 -6.84 5.31
C TRP A 127 -0.39 -8.25 5.84
N LYS A 128 -1.45 -8.45 6.65
CA LYS A 128 -1.79 -9.70 7.35
C LYS A 128 -0.74 -10.12 8.39
N GLU A 129 0.29 -9.33 8.60
CA GLU A 129 1.39 -9.55 9.54
C GLU A 129 1.76 -8.25 10.23
N ASP A 130 2.11 -8.32 11.52
CA ASP A 130 2.69 -7.21 12.28
C ASP A 130 4.11 -7.59 12.70
N ASN A 131 5.08 -7.23 11.88
CA ASN A 131 6.49 -7.48 12.12
C ASN A 131 7.34 -6.26 11.71
N TYR A 132 8.64 -6.34 11.98
CA TYR A 132 9.57 -5.25 11.68
C TYR A 132 9.56 -4.81 10.21
N PHE A 133 9.52 -5.77 9.27
CA PHE A 133 9.58 -5.47 7.84
C PHE A 133 8.29 -4.84 7.33
N THR A 134 7.13 -5.37 7.72
CA THR A 134 5.84 -4.80 7.37
C THR A 134 5.68 -3.41 7.97
N GLY A 135 6.19 -3.20 9.18
CA GLY A 135 6.24 -1.89 9.82
C GLY A 135 7.04 -0.87 9.01
N ARG A 136 8.23 -1.23 8.52
CA ARG A 136 9.04 -0.36 7.65
C ARG A 136 8.38 -0.09 6.31
N SER A 137 7.77 -1.13 5.73
CA SER A 137 6.96 -0.98 4.53
C SER A 137 5.86 0.07 4.72
N MET A 138 5.08 -0.02 5.77
CA MET A 138 4.02 0.94 6.07
C MET A 138 4.55 2.38 6.17
N ASP A 139 5.72 2.61 6.77
CA ASP A 139 6.32 3.94 6.86
C ASP A 139 6.60 4.54 5.47
N VAL A 140 7.02 3.71 4.51
CA VAL A 140 7.23 4.15 3.11
C VAL A 140 5.91 4.61 2.48
N TYR A 141 4.84 3.84 2.66
CA TYR A 141 3.53 4.20 2.09
C TYR A 141 2.94 5.45 2.75
N VAL A 142 3.11 5.61 4.07
CA VAL A 142 2.75 6.85 4.78
C VAL A 142 3.49 8.06 4.19
N ALA A 143 4.80 7.92 3.92
CA ALA A 143 5.60 8.98 3.33
C ALA A 143 5.10 9.36 1.92
N LYS A 144 4.72 8.36 1.09
CA LYS A 144 4.14 8.60 -0.24
C LYS A 144 2.79 9.32 -0.14
N LEU A 145 1.90 8.85 0.73
CA LEU A 145 0.59 9.50 0.92
C LEU A 145 0.74 10.94 1.40
N ARG A 146 1.67 11.22 2.33
CA ARG A 146 1.99 12.60 2.73
C ARG A 146 2.41 13.46 1.56
N LYS A 147 3.19 12.91 0.62
CA LYS A 147 3.62 13.64 -0.58
C LYS A 147 2.43 13.99 -1.47
N TYR A 148 1.50 13.05 -1.66
CA TYR A 148 0.31 13.31 -2.48
C TYR A 148 -0.63 14.34 -1.82
N LEU A 149 -0.86 14.21 -0.52
CA LEU A 149 -1.78 15.08 0.22
C LEU A 149 -1.22 16.48 0.52
N LYS A 150 0.08 16.73 0.27
CA LYS A 150 0.74 18.00 0.60
C LYS A 150 0.12 19.23 -0.08
N VAL A 151 -0.60 19.03 -1.17
CA VAL A 151 -1.27 20.12 -1.92
C VAL A 151 -2.36 20.79 -1.06
N ASP A 152 -3.01 20.03 -0.17
CA ASP A 152 -4.01 20.54 0.75
C ASP A 152 -3.38 20.83 2.13
N PRO A 153 -3.23 22.11 2.51
CA PRO A 153 -2.66 22.45 3.82
C PRO A 153 -3.54 22.07 5.01
N SER A 154 -4.85 21.82 4.78
CA SER A 154 -5.77 21.37 5.83
C SER A 154 -5.61 19.89 6.17
N LEU A 155 -4.89 19.15 5.31
CA LEU A 155 -4.66 17.71 5.47
C LEU A 155 -3.24 17.40 5.94
N ARG A 156 -3.13 16.55 6.96
CA ARG A 156 -1.85 15.98 7.36
C ARG A 156 -1.99 14.59 7.95
N ILE A 157 -1.01 13.74 7.70
CA ILE A 157 -0.89 12.45 8.39
C ILE A 157 0.11 12.62 9.52
N GLU A 158 -0.38 12.60 10.75
CA GLU A 158 0.44 12.71 11.96
C GLU A 158 0.92 11.34 12.43
N ASN A 159 2.13 11.30 13.03
CA ASN A 159 2.57 10.18 13.85
C ASN A 159 2.08 10.38 15.28
N VAL A 160 1.36 9.42 15.81
CA VAL A 160 1.12 9.29 17.24
C VAL A 160 2.15 8.31 17.79
N HIS A 161 3.13 8.84 18.52
CA HIS A 161 4.34 8.09 18.91
C HIS A 161 3.98 6.78 19.64
N GLY A 162 4.53 5.66 19.15
CA GLY A 162 4.30 4.34 19.73
C GLY A 162 2.92 3.72 19.44
N GLU A 163 1.96 4.47 18.91
CA GLU A 163 0.56 4.03 18.76
C GLU A 163 0.15 3.84 17.29
N GLY A 164 0.43 4.81 16.42
CA GLY A 164 0.01 4.72 15.02
C GLY A 164 0.01 6.04 14.28
N PHE A 165 -1.00 6.21 13.44
CA PHE A 165 -1.15 7.38 12.58
C PHE A 165 -2.54 8.00 12.72
N ARG A 166 -2.63 9.28 12.38
CA ARG A 166 -3.90 10.02 12.32
C ARG A 166 -3.93 10.86 11.04
N LEU A 167 -4.96 10.69 10.23
CA LEU A 167 -5.27 11.64 9.16
C LEU A 167 -6.06 12.79 9.77
N VAL A 168 -5.43 13.95 9.87
CA VAL A 168 -6.05 15.18 10.37
C VAL A 168 -6.59 15.96 9.20
N GLN A 169 -7.83 16.40 9.30
CA GLN A 169 -8.47 17.37 8.42
C GLN A 169 -9.03 18.50 9.29
N GLU A 170 -8.52 19.70 9.11
CA GLU A 170 -8.98 20.96 9.77
C GLU A 170 -10.19 21.55 9.07
#